data_314ab4f48f654f3735c5b6c51c3dc3ab
#
_entry.id   314ab4f48f654f3735c5b6c51c3dc3ab
#
_cell.length_a   1.000
_cell.length_b   1.000
_cell.length_c   1.000
_cell.angle_alpha   90.00
_cell.angle_beta   90.00
_cell.angle_gamma   90.00
#
_symmetry.space_group_name_H-M   'P 1'
#
loop_
_entity.id
_entity.type
_entity.pdbx_description
1 polymer ?
#
loop_
_entity_poly.entity_id
_entity_poly.type
_entity_poly.pdbx_seq_one_letter_code
_entity_poly.pdbx_strand_id
1 'polypeptide(L)'
;MDLKAWIADYTAYLRAHGYATRTLAFRLKHLRSLERFIARQAMESLEEFTPHHTSAFVAYWIRHQPWARSSPVVQRPSRFKPHHHIALQYSLRSFFRWAHATGRLQSNPFPLRVPVRGSYHFPQVTDYLCFLKEHKDLAENSLVQIELFVRHFDQFLHAHQVSSWRQLQVHHLDQFVRQQASHNIGRIHRVHKILRGLLRYLFSLGHLDRDWAAALRSPPDYRLARTPRALLPAQVLRVLDHIDRQARGGKRDFAIVLIAASLGVRASEIAARRLEDLSWKQGVVRFPPLKGRHFLHLPLSRPLVKALTDYFENERPAHCSYRHVFLRRTAPLRPLTPRSVSNIMAQRMRRAGVRASGHQLRHAFASEVLRMGTPFSTLQELLGHTHITSTQVYTKIDLAQLREVADNDAEGY
;
A
#
# COMPACT_ATOMS: atom_id res chain seq x y z
N MET A 1 -3.50 22.30 32.09
CA MET A 1 -4.05 21.31 31.13
C MET A 1 -4.51 20.05 31.87
N ASP A 2 -5.74 19.58 31.66
CA ASP A 2 -6.18 18.35 32.30
C ASP A 2 -5.96 17.14 31.32
N LEU A 3 -4.72 16.66 31.28
CA LEU A 3 -4.35 15.48 30.47
C LEU A 3 -5.10 14.22 30.93
N LYS A 4 -5.52 14.15 32.20
CA LYS A 4 -6.31 13.02 32.72
C LYS A 4 -7.68 12.99 32.06
N ALA A 5 -8.34 14.13 31.93
CA ALA A 5 -9.61 14.23 31.23
C ALA A 5 -9.48 13.82 29.75
N TRP A 6 -8.43 14.28 29.08
CA TRP A 6 -8.18 13.87 27.67
C TRP A 6 -7.94 12.38 27.52
N ILE A 7 -7.23 11.74 28.45
CA ILE A 7 -7.02 10.30 28.45
C ILE A 7 -8.33 9.56 28.69
N ALA A 8 -9.20 10.08 29.58
CA ALA A 8 -10.51 9.50 29.82
C ALA A 8 -11.40 9.57 28.57
N ASP A 9 -11.49 10.73 27.92
CA ASP A 9 -12.24 10.95 26.69
C ASP A 9 -11.73 10.08 25.54
N TYR A 10 -10.40 10.01 25.40
CA TYR A 10 -9.80 9.12 24.39
C TYR A 10 -10.11 7.64 24.66
N THR A 11 -10.18 7.26 25.91
CA THR A 11 -10.56 5.89 26.30
C THR A 11 -12.02 5.61 25.97
N ALA A 12 -12.92 6.57 26.22
CA ALA A 12 -14.33 6.48 25.81
C ALA A 12 -14.45 6.39 24.28
N TYR A 13 -13.72 7.23 23.56
CA TYR A 13 -13.62 7.16 22.10
C TYR A 13 -13.19 5.76 21.60
N LEU A 14 -12.15 5.21 22.19
CA LEU A 14 -11.67 3.87 21.81
C LEU A 14 -12.72 2.78 22.07
N ARG A 15 -13.45 2.85 23.20
CA ARG A 15 -14.55 1.91 23.51
C ARG A 15 -15.66 2.00 22.48
N ALA A 16 -16.12 3.21 22.17
CA ALA A 16 -17.14 3.46 21.16
C ALA A 16 -16.75 2.93 19.76
N HIS A 17 -15.44 2.87 19.47
CA HIS A 17 -14.92 2.34 18.20
C HIS A 17 -14.54 0.84 18.26
N GLY A 18 -15.02 0.11 19.26
CA GLY A 18 -14.92 -1.35 19.34
C GLY A 18 -13.52 -1.88 19.65
N TYR A 19 -12.65 -1.10 20.30
CA TYR A 19 -11.34 -1.59 20.72
C TYR A 19 -11.47 -2.58 21.89
N ALA A 20 -10.78 -3.72 21.79
CA ALA A 20 -10.78 -4.74 22.85
C ALA A 20 -10.22 -4.19 24.17
N THR A 21 -10.79 -4.64 25.31
CA THR A 21 -10.39 -4.22 26.67
C THR A 21 -8.89 -4.34 26.91
N ARG A 22 -8.27 -5.42 26.43
CA ARG A 22 -6.81 -5.62 26.55
C ARG A 22 -6.02 -4.53 25.80
N THR A 23 -6.50 -4.07 24.63
CA THR A 23 -5.88 -2.98 23.87
C THR A 23 -6.04 -1.64 24.58
N LEU A 24 -7.19 -1.40 25.22
CA LEU A 24 -7.43 -0.22 26.03
C LEU A 24 -6.48 -0.16 27.22
N ALA A 25 -6.39 -1.24 27.99
CA ALA A 25 -5.49 -1.33 29.14
C ALA A 25 -4.03 -1.06 28.75
N PHE A 26 -3.60 -1.64 27.62
CA PHE A 26 -2.25 -1.46 27.10
C PHE A 26 -1.95 -0.02 26.69
N ARG A 27 -2.89 0.64 26.00
CA ARG A 27 -2.73 2.05 25.62
C ARG A 27 -2.77 3.00 26.82
N LEU A 28 -3.66 2.74 27.77
CA LEU A 28 -3.75 3.49 29.03
C LEU A 28 -2.43 3.46 29.81
N LYS A 29 -1.79 2.29 29.87
CA LYS A 29 -0.47 2.15 30.49
C LYS A 29 0.57 3.10 29.85
N HIS A 30 0.57 3.19 28.52
CA HIS A 30 1.47 4.09 27.80
C HIS A 30 1.14 5.57 28.06
N LEU A 31 -0.15 5.93 28.06
CA LEU A 31 -0.57 7.31 28.25
C LEU A 31 -0.37 7.80 29.69
N ARG A 32 -0.58 6.94 30.68
CA ARG A 32 -0.21 7.25 32.08
C ARG A 32 1.29 7.45 32.27
N SER A 33 2.10 6.76 31.48
CA SER A 33 3.55 7.01 31.49
C SER A 33 3.92 8.32 30.79
N LEU A 34 3.17 8.71 29.75
CA LEU A 34 3.31 10.01 29.09
C LEU A 34 2.94 11.14 30.05
N GLU A 35 1.84 11.00 30.77
CA GLU A 35 1.40 11.97 31.78
C GLU A 35 2.51 12.25 32.82
N ARG A 36 3.10 11.19 33.38
CA ARG A 36 4.21 11.30 34.33
C ARG A 36 5.46 11.90 33.72
N PHE A 37 5.74 11.62 32.46
CA PHE A 37 6.86 12.21 31.74
C PHE A 37 6.67 13.70 31.52
N ILE A 38 5.49 14.13 31.09
CA ILE A 38 5.13 15.54 30.87
C ILE A 38 5.24 16.35 32.19
N ALA A 39 4.68 15.78 33.28
CA ALA A 39 4.80 16.38 34.59
C ALA A 39 6.27 16.56 35.06
N ARG A 40 7.11 15.54 34.76
CA ARG A 40 8.55 15.62 35.11
C ARG A 40 9.33 16.63 34.27
N GLN A 41 8.89 16.88 33.04
CA GLN A 41 9.50 17.87 32.14
C GLN A 41 8.98 19.32 32.43
N ALA A 42 8.09 19.48 33.43
CA ALA A 42 7.41 20.73 33.73
C ALA A 42 6.71 21.38 32.52
N MET A 43 6.18 20.54 31.59
CA MET A 43 5.44 21.02 30.42
C MET A 43 4.05 21.48 30.84
N GLU A 44 3.70 22.73 30.57
CA GLU A 44 2.40 23.32 30.91
C GLU A 44 1.30 22.89 29.90
N SER A 45 1.70 22.64 28.64
CA SER A 45 0.81 22.22 27.54
C SER A 45 1.33 21.01 26.83
N LEU A 46 0.38 20.20 26.31
CA LEU A 46 0.71 19.06 25.42
C LEU A 46 1.23 19.53 24.05
N GLU A 47 1.02 20.79 23.70
CA GLU A 47 1.54 21.40 22.48
C GLU A 47 3.06 21.56 22.48
N GLU A 48 3.66 21.64 23.66
CA GLU A 48 5.11 21.65 23.84
C GLU A 48 5.75 20.30 23.51
N PHE A 49 4.94 19.23 23.45
CA PHE A 49 5.43 17.90 23.11
C PHE A 49 5.71 17.79 21.60
N THR A 50 6.97 17.93 21.25
CA THR A 50 7.47 17.86 19.87
C THR A 50 7.96 16.45 19.50
N PRO A 51 8.25 16.15 18.23
CA PRO A 51 8.90 14.90 17.80
C PRO A 51 10.22 14.63 18.52
N HIS A 52 10.96 15.66 18.93
CA HIS A 52 12.21 15.54 19.69
C HIS A 52 12.00 14.88 21.06
N HIS A 53 10.92 15.25 21.76
CA HIS A 53 10.56 14.67 23.05
C HIS A 53 10.20 13.18 22.96
N THR A 54 9.88 12.68 21.78
CA THR A 54 9.54 11.27 21.58
C THR A 54 10.68 10.34 21.97
N SER A 55 11.91 10.65 21.58
CA SER A 55 13.08 9.84 21.91
C SER A 55 13.37 9.85 23.42
N ALA A 56 13.26 11.02 24.04
CA ALA A 56 13.42 11.18 25.48
C ALA A 56 12.32 10.42 26.26
N PHE A 57 11.08 10.49 25.80
CA PHE A 57 9.96 9.74 26.39
C PHE A 57 10.15 8.23 26.24
N VAL A 58 10.60 7.75 25.10
CA VAL A 58 10.89 6.31 24.88
C VAL A 58 11.98 5.84 25.87
N ALA A 59 13.06 6.60 26.02
CA ALA A 59 14.12 6.27 26.97
C ALA A 59 13.60 6.30 28.43
N TYR A 60 12.81 7.31 28.79
CA TYR A 60 12.13 7.38 30.08
C TYR A 60 11.24 6.15 30.32
N TRP A 61 10.38 5.79 29.36
CA TRP A 61 9.46 4.66 29.48
C TRP A 61 10.20 3.34 29.67
N ILE A 62 11.28 3.11 28.92
CA ILE A 62 12.14 1.91 29.05
C ILE A 62 12.68 1.79 30.47
N ARG A 63 13.28 2.86 31.00
CA ARG A 63 13.89 2.86 32.34
C ARG A 63 12.88 2.55 33.47
N HIS A 64 11.62 2.86 33.29
CA HIS A 64 10.58 2.67 34.28
C HIS A 64 9.78 1.36 34.13
N GLN A 65 10.24 0.44 33.26
CA GLN A 65 9.60 -0.86 33.17
C GLN A 65 10.14 -1.83 34.27
N PRO A 66 9.29 -2.72 34.82
CA PRO A 66 9.72 -3.69 35.84
C PRO A 66 10.91 -4.55 35.42
N TRP A 67 10.94 -4.96 34.12
CA TRP A 67 12.04 -5.77 33.59
C TRP A 67 13.36 -5.02 33.41
N ALA A 68 13.36 -3.69 33.41
CA ALA A 68 14.59 -2.88 33.38
C ALA A 68 15.26 -2.78 34.75
N ARG A 69 14.48 -2.93 35.83
CA ARG A 69 14.99 -2.87 37.22
C ARG A 69 15.70 -4.16 37.65
N SER A 70 15.39 -5.29 37.04
CA SER A 70 15.94 -6.61 37.39
C SER A 70 17.24 -6.98 36.65
N SER A 71 17.83 -6.07 35.88
CA SER A 71 19.08 -6.31 35.14
C SER A 71 20.15 -5.31 35.56
N PRO A 72 21.21 -5.76 36.27
CA PRO A 72 22.30 -4.91 36.73
C PRO A 72 23.24 -4.43 35.61
N VAL A 73 23.00 -4.82 34.37
CA VAL A 73 23.86 -4.48 33.23
C VAL A 73 23.15 -3.60 32.25
N VAL A 74 23.32 -2.29 32.40
CA VAL A 74 22.82 -1.23 31.52
C VAL A 74 23.46 -1.23 30.12
N GLN A 75 24.25 -2.25 29.76
CA GLN A 75 25.05 -2.24 28.53
C GLN A 75 24.63 -3.22 27.42
N ARG A 76 23.52 -3.94 27.54
CA ARG A 76 23.07 -4.78 26.40
C ARG A 76 21.56 -4.62 26.13
N PRO A 77 21.18 -4.00 24.98
CA PRO A 77 19.79 -3.87 24.56
C PRO A 77 19.15 -5.18 24.07
N SER A 78 19.72 -6.35 24.38
CA SER A 78 19.34 -7.64 23.82
C SER A 78 17.98 -8.20 24.31
N ARG A 79 17.37 -7.64 25.37
CA ARG A 79 15.99 -8.00 25.80
C ARG A 79 14.93 -7.00 25.36
N PHE A 80 15.32 -5.91 24.72
CA PHE A 80 14.38 -4.95 24.14
C PHE A 80 13.83 -5.52 22.83
N LYS A 81 12.65 -6.12 22.90
CA LYS A 81 12.00 -6.61 21.67
C LYS A 81 11.53 -5.40 20.85
N PRO A 82 11.94 -5.27 19.59
CA PRO A 82 11.59 -4.11 18.73
C PRO A 82 10.08 -3.79 18.69
N HIS A 83 9.23 -4.78 18.92
CA HIS A 83 7.79 -4.60 18.93
C HIS A 83 7.25 -3.76 20.10
N HIS A 84 7.93 -3.67 21.26
CA HIS A 84 7.48 -2.81 22.36
C HIS A 84 7.63 -1.33 22.02
N HIS A 85 8.73 -0.95 21.38
CA HIS A 85 8.95 0.40 20.88
C HIS A 85 7.91 0.80 19.82
N ILE A 86 7.63 -0.11 18.88
CA ILE A 86 6.62 0.08 17.85
C ILE A 86 5.23 0.28 18.47
N ALA A 87 4.89 -0.54 19.47
CA ALA A 87 3.60 -0.48 20.15
C ALA A 87 3.42 0.82 20.96
N LEU A 88 4.49 1.28 21.64
CA LEU A 88 4.50 2.57 22.34
C LEU A 88 4.28 3.72 21.36
N GLN A 89 5.07 3.79 20.30
CA GLN A 89 4.93 4.82 19.27
C GLN A 89 3.54 4.81 18.63
N TYR A 90 2.97 3.62 18.41
CA TYR A 90 1.63 3.49 17.86
C TYR A 90 0.56 4.07 18.81
N SER A 91 0.71 3.84 20.12
CA SER A 91 -0.22 4.38 21.13
C SER A 91 -0.15 5.92 21.17
N LEU A 92 1.05 6.48 21.16
CA LEU A 92 1.25 7.94 21.13
C LEU A 92 0.65 8.56 19.87
N ARG A 93 1.04 8.05 18.70
CA ARG A 93 0.53 8.55 17.41
C ARG A 93 -0.99 8.49 17.32
N SER A 94 -1.60 7.45 17.89
CA SER A 94 -3.06 7.30 17.89
C SER A 94 -3.74 8.34 18.79
N PHE A 95 -3.18 8.60 19.98
CA PHE A 95 -3.67 9.60 20.93
C PHE A 95 -3.53 11.02 20.39
N PHE A 96 -2.33 11.43 19.96
CA PHE A 96 -2.09 12.75 19.42
C PHE A 96 -2.92 13.05 18.16
N ARG A 97 -3.10 12.05 17.30
CA ARG A 97 -3.98 12.19 16.13
C ARG A 97 -5.44 12.40 16.53
N TRP A 98 -5.91 11.69 17.54
CA TRP A 98 -7.26 11.89 18.07
C TRP A 98 -7.40 13.29 18.68
N ALA A 99 -6.47 13.73 19.50
CA ALA A 99 -6.48 15.03 20.13
C ALA A 99 -6.49 16.18 19.10
N HIS A 100 -5.69 16.06 18.06
CA HIS A 100 -5.69 17.02 16.94
C HIS A 100 -7.00 16.97 16.15
N ALA A 101 -7.51 15.78 15.82
CA ALA A 101 -8.76 15.63 15.07
C ALA A 101 -10.00 16.12 15.83
N THR A 102 -9.93 16.22 17.17
CA THR A 102 -11.01 16.76 18.04
C THR A 102 -10.79 18.22 18.41
N GLY A 103 -9.80 18.90 17.81
CA GLY A 103 -9.51 20.31 18.05
C GLY A 103 -8.85 20.63 19.40
N ARG A 104 -8.42 19.60 20.16
CA ARG A 104 -7.74 19.76 21.43
C ARG A 104 -6.28 20.18 21.30
N LEU A 105 -5.68 19.90 20.13
CA LEU A 105 -4.33 20.32 19.76
C LEU A 105 -4.39 21.07 18.44
N GLN A 106 -3.66 22.17 18.34
CA GLN A 106 -3.52 22.93 17.09
C GLN A 106 -2.60 22.21 16.11
N SER A 107 -1.56 21.54 16.61
CA SER A 107 -0.62 20.79 15.79
C SER A 107 -0.49 19.33 16.26
N ASN A 108 -0.29 18.41 15.31
CA ASN A 108 -0.01 17.02 15.63
C ASN A 108 1.50 16.76 15.60
N PRO A 109 2.17 16.51 16.75
CA PRO A 109 3.61 16.22 16.77
C PRO A 109 3.99 14.93 16.05
N PHE A 110 3.01 14.09 15.74
CA PHE A 110 3.16 12.90 14.91
C PHE A 110 2.32 13.03 13.63
N PRO A 111 2.64 13.94 12.73
CA PRO A 111 1.92 14.02 11.48
C PRO A 111 1.90 12.64 10.84
N LEU A 112 0.80 12.31 10.13
CA LEU A 112 0.84 11.22 9.16
C LEU A 112 2.16 11.42 8.40
N ARG A 113 2.89 10.34 8.12
CA ARG A 113 4.05 10.40 7.20
C ARG A 113 3.54 10.86 5.81
N VAL A 114 3.05 12.06 5.77
CA VAL A 114 3.25 12.92 4.63
C VAL A 114 4.76 13.11 4.63
N PRO A 115 5.48 12.84 3.55
CA PRO A 115 6.87 13.20 3.48
C PRO A 115 6.94 14.62 4.03
N VAL A 116 7.67 14.81 5.11
CA VAL A 116 7.89 16.15 5.67
C VAL A 116 8.32 16.95 4.47
N ARG A 117 7.65 18.08 4.19
CA ARG A 117 8.19 19.12 3.33
C ARG A 117 9.48 19.60 4.00
N GLY A 118 10.52 18.76 3.96
CA GLY A 118 11.86 19.15 4.30
C GLY A 118 12.29 20.14 3.24
N SER A 119 13.02 21.16 3.63
CA SER A 119 13.71 22.00 2.66
C SER A 119 14.55 21.10 1.77
N TYR A 120 14.34 21.17 0.47
CA TYR A 120 15.24 20.58 -0.50
C TYR A 120 16.49 21.47 -0.59
N HIS A 121 17.64 20.87 -0.85
CA HIS A 121 18.86 21.61 -1.11
C HIS A 121 18.70 22.45 -2.39
N PHE A 122 17.91 21.92 -3.34
CA PHE A 122 17.53 22.60 -4.57
C PHE A 122 16.07 23.06 -4.51
N PRO A 123 15.76 24.36 -4.34
CA PRO A 123 14.39 24.88 -4.27
C PRO A 123 13.51 24.48 -5.46
N GLN A 124 14.10 24.37 -6.67
CA GLN A 124 13.42 23.99 -7.90
C GLN A 124 12.76 22.61 -7.84
N VAL A 125 13.18 21.75 -6.90
CA VAL A 125 12.52 20.47 -6.63
C VAL A 125 11.09 20.70 -6.08
N THR A 126 10.92 21.70 -5.22
CA THR A 126 9.59 22.09 -4.72
C THR A 126 8.72 22.56 -5.88
N ASP A 127 9.27 23.43 -6.74
CA ASP A 127 8.55 24.00 -7.88
C ASP A 127 8.11 22.90 -8.85
N TYR A 128 8.99 21.92 -9.11
CA TYR A 128 8.64 20.75 -9.93
C TYR A 128 7.49 19.92 -9.33
N LEU A 129 7.48 19.69 -8.02
CA LEU A 129 6.43 18.93 -7.37
C LEU A 129 5.09 19.69 -7.38
N CYS A 130 5.12 21.03 -7.23
CA CYS A 130 3.96 21.88 -7.42
C CYS A 130 3.44 21.81 -8.87
N PHE A 131 4.34 21.96 -9.84
CA PHE A 131 4.00 21.81 -11.26
C PHE A 131 3.32 20.46 -11.57
N LEU A 132 3.85 19.37 -11.05
CA LEU A 132 3.25 18.05 -11.25
C LEU A 132 1.85 17.94 -10.65
N LYS A 133 1.64 18.55 -9.49
CA LYS A 133 0.34 18.55 -8.79
C LYS A 133 -0.71 19.37 -9.55
N GLU A 134 -0.32 20.50 -10.12
CA GLU A 134 -1.23 21.44 -10.77
C GLU A 134 -1.53 21.08 -12.22
N HIS A 135 -0.52 20.60 -12.96
CA HIS A 135 -0.59 20.42 -14.42
C HIS A 135 -0.65 18.96 -14.88
N LYS A 136 -0.42 18.00 -13.99
CA LYS A 136 -0.49 16.57 -14.31
C LYS A 136 -1.55 15.90 -13.44
N ASP A 137 -2.58 15.35 -14.06
CA ASP A 137 -3.61 14.56 -13.39
C ASP A 137 -3.02 13.21 -12.88
N LEU A 138 -2.15 13.31 -11.88
CA LEU A 138 -1.48 12.16 -11.28
C LEU A 138 -2.21 11.74 -10.01
N ALA A 139 -2.42 10.43 -9.85
CA ALA A 139 -2.92 9.88 -8.60
C ALA A 139 -1.98 10.26 -7.43
N GLU A 140 -2.56 10.58 -6.27
CA GLU A 140 -1.83 11.01 -5.06
C GLU A 140 -0.67 10.07 -4.70
N ASN A 141 -0.89 8.76 -4.77
CA ASN A 141 0.16 7.77 -4.54
C ASN A 141 1.34 7.89 -5.53
N SER A 142 1.07 8.31 -6.77
CA SER A 142 2.13 8.52 -7.78
C SER A 142 2.95 9.75 -7.44
N LEU A 143 2.31 10.83 -7.00
CA LEU A 143 2.99 12.05 -6.53
C LEU A 143 3.89 11.76 -5.34
N VAL A 144 3.38 11.04 -4.33
CA VAL A 144 4.17 10.62 -3.15
C VAL A 144 5.39 9.78 -3.55
N GLN A 145 5.26 8.88 -4.53
CA GLN A 145 6.39 8.08 -5.00
C GLN A 145 7.41 8.93 -5.78
N ILE A 146 6.95 9.89 -6.59
CA ILE A 146 7.83 10.81 -7.30
C ILE A 146 8.56 11.71 -6.29
N GLU A 147 7.84 12.29 -5.34
CA GLU A 147 8.42 13.14 -4.30
C GLU A 147 9.53 12.40 -3.51
N LEU A 148 9.23 11.19 -3.04
CA LEU A 148 10.22 10.38 -2.31
C LEU A 148 11.48 10.14 -3.15
N PHE A 149 11.31 9.87 -4.42
CA PHE A 149 12.39 9.60 -5.34
C PHE A 149 13.24 10.85 -5.61
N VAL A 150 12.59 11.98 -5.91
CA VAL A 150 13.26 13.25 -6.19
C VAL A 150 13.99 13.76 -4.94
N ARG A 151 13.44 13.54 -3.75
CA ARG A 151 14.11 13.80 -2.47
C ARG A 151 15.40 12.99 -2.29
N HIS A 152 15.37 11.70 -2.63
CA HIS A 152 16.60 10.89 -2.60
C HIS A 152 17.65 11.40 -3.59
N PHE A 153 17.20 11.91 -4.74
CA PHE A 153 18.12 12.50 -5.73
C PHE A 153 18.71 13.82 -5.24
N ASP A 154 17.91 14.70 -4.66
CA ASP A 154 18.35 15.93 -4.02
C ASP A 154 19.41 15.68 -2.93
N GLN A 155 19.14 14.73 -2.03
CA GLN A 155 20.08 14.31 -0.98
C GLN A 155 21.35 13.69 -1.56
N PHE A 156 21.24 12.90 -2.63
CA PHE A 156 22.39 12.32 -3.32
C PHE A 156 23.28 13.40 -3.90
N LEU A 157 22.73 14.39 -4.61
CA LEU A 157 23.50 15.49 -5.18
C LEU A 157 24.21 16.30 -4.09
N HIS A 158 23.53 16.59 -2.99
CA HIS A 158 24.12 17.29 -1.85
C HIS A 158 25.30 16.49 -1.24
N ALA A 159 25.13 15.18 -1.05
CA ALA A 159 26.20 14.31 -0.55
C ALA A 159 27.41 14.23 -1.48
N HIS A 160 27.22 14.49 -2.78
CA HIS A 160 28.30 14.57 -3.78
C HIS A 160 28.78 16.00 -4.04
N GLN A 161 28.47 16.94 -3.11
CA GLN A 161 28.91 18.35 -3.16
C GLN A 161 28.44 19.12 -4.41
N VAL A 162 27.37 18.66 -5.06
CA VAL A 162 26.73 19.40 -6.15
C VAL A 162 25.85 20.48 -5.53
N SER A 163 26.25 21.75 -5.64
CA SER A 163 25.54 22.91 -5.06
C SER A 163 24.70 23.68 -6.08
N SER A 164 24.86 23.41 -7.38
CA SER A 164 24.12 24.04 -8.47
C SER A 164 23.79 23.03 -9.56
N TRP A 165 22.64 23.21 -10.22
CA TRP A 165 22.23 22.39 -11.37
C TRP A 165 23.24 22.43 -12.54
N ARG A 166 23.99 23.52 -12.68
CA ARG A 166 25.05 23.66 -13.70
C ARG A 166 26.24 22.73 -13.47
N GLN A 167 26.44 22.28 -12.23
CA GLN A 167 27.46 21.29 -11.85
C GLN A 167 27.04 19.84 -12.11
N LEU A 168 25.75 19.62 -12.49
CA LEU A 168 25.27 18.29 -12.80
C LEU A 168 25.99 17.73 -14.03
N GLN A 169 26.47 16.49 -13.90
CA GLN A 169 27.15 15.75 -14.94
C GLN A 169 26.56 14.37 -15.15
N VAL A 170 26.84 13.72 -16.29
CA VAL A 170 26.32 12.39 -16.64
C VAL A 170 26.67 11.35 -15.57
N HIS A 171 27.89 11.42 -15.03
CA HIS A 171 28.31 10.44 -14.03
C HIS A 171 27.47 10.47 -12.74
N HIS A 172 26.96 11.64 -12.31
CA HIS A 172 26.04 11.74 -11.18
C HIS A 172 24.73 11.02 -11.46
N LEU A 173 24.21 11.15 -12.68
CA LEU A 173 22.99 10.45 -13.10
C LEU A 173 23.19 8.93 -13.11
N ASP A 174 24.29 8.47 -13.72
CA ASP A 174 24.62 7.05 -13.79
C ASP A 174 24.84 6.43 -12.40
N GLN A 175 25.58 7.12 -11.54
CA GLN A 175 25.85 6.64 -10.18
C GLN A 175 24.55 6.55 -9.36
N PHE A 176 23.69 7.58 -9.44
CA PHE A 176 22.40 7.55 -8.78
C PHE A 176 21.49 6.43 -9.31
N VAL A 177 21.41 6.27 -10.63
CA VAL A 177 20.65 5.19 -11.27
C VAL A 177 21.14 3.83 -10.79
N ARG A 178 22.45 3.59 -10.80
CA ARG A 178 23.06 2.33 -10.30
C ARG A 178 22.74 2.09 -8.83
N GLN A 179 22.84 3.10 -7.98
CA GLN A 179 22.51 3.00 -6.56
C GLN A 179 21.02 2.63 -6.33
N GLN A 180 20.12 3.20 -7.14
CA GLN A 180 18.69 2.95 -7.02
C GLN A 180 18.23 1.67 -7.71
N ALA A 181 18.95 1.17 -8.68
CA ALA A 181 18.50 0.15 -9.63
C ALA A 181 18.53 -1.28 -9.10
N SER A 182 19.37 -1.59 -8.07
CA SER A 182 19.48 -2.93 -7.45
C SER A 182 18.93 -4.08 -8.34
N HIS A 183 19.54 -4.31 -9.51
CA HIS A 183 19.28 -5.44 -10.43
C HIS A 183 17.83 -5.61 -10.99
N ASN A 184 16.93 -4.66 -10.74
CA ASN A 184 15.54 -4.73 -11.22
C ASN A 184 15.29 -3.77 -12.40
N ILE A 185 15.20 -4.29 -13.62
CA ILE A 185 14.96 -3.51 -14.85
C ILE A 185 13.71 -2.62 -14.74
N GLY A 186 12.62 -3.11 -14.17
CA GLY A 186 11.40 -2.31 -13.99
C GLY A 186 11.61 -1.12 -13.05
N ARG A 187 12.51 -1.24 -12.07
CA ARG A 187 12.91 -0.12 -11.21
C ARG A 187 13.77 0.88 -11.97
N ILE A 188 14.69 0.41 -12.81
CA ILE A 188 15.51 1.28 -13.68
C ILE A 188 14.61 2.14 -14.58
N HIS A 189 13.65 1.54 -15.26
CA HIS A 189 12.70 2.29 -16.11
C HIS A 189 11.94 3.38 -15.33
N ARG A 190 11.51 3.06 -14.11
CA ARG A 190 10.82 4.02 -13.24
C ARG A 190 11.75 5.17 -12.85
N VAL A 191 12.99 4.85 -12.45
CA VAL A 191 14.04 5.83 -12.11
C VAL A 191 14.26 6.78 -13.27
N HIS A 192 14.52 6.24 -14.45
CA HIS A 192 14.72 7.04 -15.67
C HIS A 192 13.51 7.91 -16.02
N LYS A 193 12.27 7.36 -15.88
CA LYS A 193 11.05 8.14 -16.16
C LYS A 193 10.93 9.35 -15.25
N ILE A 194 11.21 9.19 -13.95
CA ILE A 194 11.09 10.27 -12.96
C ILE A 194 12.21 11.30 -13.20
N LEU A 195 13.46 10.86 -13.33
CA LEU A 195 14.59 11.75 -13.60
C LEU A 195 14.40 12.54 -14.90
N ARG A 196 14.00 11.90 -15.99
CA ARG A 196 13.72 12.60 -17.25
C ARG A 196 12.66 13.68 -17.09
N GLY A 197 11.61 13.41 -16.29
CA GLY A 197 10.59 14.41 -16.01
C GLY A 197 11.15 15.63 -15.30
N LEU A 198 11.95 15.41 -14.25
CA LEU A 198 12.62 16.50 -13.51
C LEU A 198 13.62 17.26 -14.39
N LEU A 199 14.50 16.56 -15.10
CA LEU A 199 15.55 17.18 -15.92
C LEU A 199 14.98 18.01 -17.07
N ARG A 200 13.92 17.53 -17.73
CA ARG A 200 13.22 18.32 -18.77
C ARG A 200 12.57 19.57 -18.20
N TYR A 201 11.97 19.46 -17.02
CA TYR A 201 11.39 20.61 -16.33
C TYR A 201 12.47 21.64 -16.01
N LEU A 202 13.60 21.23 -15.44
CA LEU A 202 14.73 22.11 -15.13
C LEU A 202 15.34 22.74 -16.39
N PHE A 203 15.47 21.97 -17.45
CA PHE A 203 15.96 22.46 -18.74
C PHE A 203 15.01 23.50 -19.36
N SER A 204 13.71 23.26 -19.33
CA SER A 204 12.70 24.20 -19.85
C SER A 204 12.68 25.54 -19.11
N LEU A 205 13.15 25.58 -17.87
CA LEU A 205 13.28 26.80 -17.07
C LEU A 205 14.70 27.42 -17.10
N GLY A 206 15.61 26.88 -17.91
CA GLY A 206 16.98 27.41 -18.05
C GLY A 206 17.90 27.11 -16.87
N HIS A 207 17.55 26.21 -15.98
CA HIS A 207 18.41 25.79 -14.85
C HIS A 207 19.53 24.83 -15.29
N LEU A 208 19.39 24.21 -16.45
CA LEU A 208 20.38 23.32 -17.08
C LEU A 208 20.80 23.85 -18.43
N ASP A 209 22.08 23.75 -18.72
CA ASP A 209 22.67 24.23 -19.99
C ASP A 209 22.38 23.30 -21.19
N ARG A 210 21.95 22.06 -20.91
CA ARG A 210 21.58 21.03 -21.89
C ARG A 210 20.52 20.10 -21.41
N ASP A 211 19.79 19.45 -22.31
CA ASP A 211 18.82 18.41 -21.96
C ASP A 211 19.50 17.10 -21.53
N TRP A 212 19.81 17.00 -20.25
CA TRP A 212 20.35 15.79 -19.64
C TRP A 212 19.37 14.60 -19.67
N ALA A 213 18.09 14.82 -19.92
CA ALA A 213 17.11 13.74 -20.04
C ALA A 213 17.40 12.83 -21.26
N ALA A 214 18.03 13.39 -22.31
CA ALA A 214 18.44 12.64 -23.49
C ALA A 214 19.60 11.67 -23.19
N ALA A 215 20.49 12.02 -22.24
CA ALA A 215 21.61 11.17 -21.83
C ALA A 215 21.15 9.90 -21.08
N LEU A 216 19.99 9.94 -20.42
CA LEU A 216 19.43 8.80 -19.71
C LEU A 216 18.83 7.76 -20.68
N ARG A 217 19.67 6.92 -21.28
CA ARG A 217 19.20 5.82 -22.14
C ARG A 217 18.56 4.73 -21.27
N SER A 218 17.23 4.51 -21.42
CA SER A 218 16.59 3.38 -20.76
C SER A 218 17.01 2.08 -21.44
N PRO A 219 17.31 1.03 -20.66
CA PRO A 219 17.51 -0.28 -21.26
C PRO A 219 16.26 -0.69 -22.04
N PRO A 220 16.39 -1.54 -23.07
CA PRO A 220 15.23 -2.04 -23.81
C PRO A 220 14.16 -2.64 -22.88
N ASP A 221 12.91 -2.31 -23.15
CA ASP A 221 11.79 -2.83 -22.34
C ASP A 221 11.35 -4.20 -22.85
N TYR A 222 11.96 -5.23 -22.31
CA TYR A 222 11.62 -6.63 -22.60
C TYR A 222 10.37 -7.13 -21.84
N ARG A 223 9.46 -6.22 -21.38
CA ARG A 223 8.24 -6.65 -20.67
C ARG A 223 7.42 -7.64 -21.46
N LEU A 224 7.40 -7.47 -22.78
CA LEU A 224 6.73 -8.40 -23.67
C LEU A 224 7.55 -9.68 -23.96
N ALA A 225 8.84 -9.74 -23.61
CA ALA A 225 9.65 -10.94 -23.81
C ALA A 225 9.39 -12.04 -22.77
N ARG A 226 8.86 -11.67 -21.59
CA ARG A 226 8.53 -12.64 -20.54
C ARG A 226 7.04 -12.95 -20.57
N THR A 227 6.70 -14.18 -20.76
CA THR A 227 5.33 -14.68 -20.55
C THR A 227 4.91 -14.42 -19.11
N PRO A 228 3.76 -13.79 -18.85
CA PRO A 228 3.27 -13.66 -17.48
C PRO A 228 3.10 -15.06 -16.88
N ARG A 229 3.66 -15.27 -15.71
CA ARG A 229 3.41 -16.48 -14.94
C ARG A 229 1.99 -16.41 -14.39
N ALA A 230 1.01 -16.85 -15.17
CA ALA A 230 -0.34 -17.08 -14.69
C ALA A 230 -0.34 -18.27 -13.72
N LEU A 231 -1.23 -18.24 -12.73
CA LEU A 231 -1.47 -19.40 -11.89
C LEU A 231 -2.28 -20.42 -12.69
N LEU A 232 -1.90 -21.68 -12.58
CA LEU A 232 -2.70 -22.77 -13.10
C LEU A 232 -4.03 -22.89 -12.33
N PRO A 233 -5.13 -23.33 -12.96
CA PRO A 233 -6.41 -23.53 -12.29
C PRO A 233 -6.31 -24.37 -11.01
N ALA A 234 -5.52 -25.45 -11.03
CA ALA A 234 -5.27 -26.29 -9.88
C ALA A 234 -4.59 -25.54 -8.71
N GLN A 235 -3.73 -24.57 -9.01
CA GLN A 235 -3.11 -23.73 -7.97
C GLN A 235 -4.14 -22.75 -7.35
N VAL A 236 -5.05 -22.21 -8.15
CA VAL A 236 -6.13 -21.32 -7.67
C VAL A 236 -7.07 -22.12 -6.75
N LEU A 237 -7.49 -23.31 -7.16
CA LEU A 237 -8.32 -24.21 -6.34
C LEU A 237 -7.61 -24.54 -5.02
N ARG A 238 -6.34 -24.95 -5.08
CA ARG A 238 -5.53 -25.21 -3.87
C ARG A 238 -5.54 -24.03 -2.90
N VAL A 239 -5.43 -22.80 -3.39
CA VAL A 239 -5.47 -21.60 -2.55
C VAL A 239 -6.83 -21.46 -1.88
N LEU A 240 -7.92 -21.65 -2.61
CA LEU A 240 -9.28 -21.55 -2.08
C LEU A 240 -9.56 -22.66 -1.03
N ASP A 241 -9.17 -23.90 -1.30
CA ASP A 241 -9.36 -25.04 -0.41
C ASP A 241 -8.55 -24.92 0.88
N HIS A 242 -7.37 -24.26 0.80
CA HIS A 242 -6.51 -24.06 1.96
C HIS A 242 -7.00 -22.93 2.90
N ILE A 243 -8.03 -22.17 2.51
CA ILE A 243 -8.59 -21.13 3.38
C ILE A 243 -9.58 -21.75 4.37
N ASP A 244 -9.15 -21.88 5.61
CA ASP A 244 -10.07 -22.26 6.70
C ASP A 244 -11.10 -21.16 6.91
N ARG A 245 -12.36 -21.45 6.50
CA ARG A 245 -13.49 -20.53 6.63
C ARG A 245 -14.04 -20.44 8.05
N GLN A 246 -13.70 -21.38 8.93
CA GLN A 246 -14.08 -21.32 10.34
C GLN A 246 -13.10 -20.49 11.16
N ALA A 247 -11.87 -20.32 10.68
CA ALA A 247 -10.92 -19.44 11.30
C ALA A 247 -11.36 -17.98 11.21
N ARG A 248 -11.08 -17.21 12.26
CA ARG A 248 -11.41 -15.78 12.32
C ARG A 248 -10.86 -15.00 11.10
N GLY A 249 -11.70 -14.45 10.26
CA GLY A 249 -11.41 -13.75 9.03
C GLY A 249 -11.36 -14.66 7.80
N GLY A 250 -11.64 -15.95 7.97
CA GLY A 250 -11.56 -16.92 6.89
C GLY A 250 -12.63 -16.72 5.84
N LYS A 251 -13.88 -16.45 6.24
CA LYS A 251 -15.00 -16.20 5.31
C LYS A 251 -14.75 -14.95 4.45
N ARG A 252 -14.30 -13.86 5.08
CA ARG A 252 -13.91 -12.63 4.38
C ARG A 252 -12.78 -12.88 3.38
N ASP A 253 -11.73 -13.53 3.83
CA ASP A 253 -10.53 -13.73 3.03
C ASP A 253 -10.80 -14.70 1.87
N PHE A 254 -11.66 -15.72 2.09
CA PHE A 254 -12.15 -16.61 1.05
C PHE A 254 -12.95 -15.84 -0.02
N ALA A 255 -13.91 -15.00 0.39
CA ALA A 255 -14.69 -14.18 -0.54
C ALA A 255 -13.79 -13.23 -1.35
N ILE A 256 -12.77 -12.61 -0.74
CA ILE A 256 -11.81 -11.73 -1.42
C ILE A 256 -11.04 -12.51 -2.48
N VAL A 257 -10.49 -13.68 -2.16
CA VAL A 257 -9.71 -14.49 -3.10
C VAL A 257 -10.61 -15.01 -4.22
N LEU A 258 -11.82 -15.46 -3.89
CA LEU A 258 -12.79 -15.96 -4.88
C LEU A 258 -13.22 -14.85 -5.86
N ILE A 259 -13.52 -13.63 -5.38
CA ILE A 259 -13.80 -12.47 -6.26
C ILE A 259 -12.63 -12.19 -7.21
N ALA A 260 -11.40 -12.16 -6.69
CA ALA A 260 -10.23 -11.90 -7.50
C ALA A 260 -10.01 -12.99 -8.58
N ALA A 261 -10.24 -14.25 -8.23
CA ALA A 261 -10.08 -15.38 -9.13
C ALA A 261 -11.21 -15.50 -10.17
N SER A 262 -12.46 -15.21 -9.76
CA SER A 262 -13.64 -15.40 -10.63
C SER A 262 -13.93 -14.20 -11.52
N LEU A 263 -13.55 -12.98 -11.12
CA LEU A 263 -13.87 -11.76 -11.85
C LEU A 263 -12.62 -11.02 -12.36
N GLY A 264 -11.44 -11.47 -12.03
CA GLY A 264 -10.18 -10.87 -12.47
C GLY A 264 -9.99 -9.41 -12.04
N VAL A 265 -10.71 -8.93 -11.02
CA VAL A 265 -10.69 -7.53 -10.57
C VAL A 265 -9.45 -7.19 -9.74
N ARG A 266 -9.07 -5.91 -9.73
CA ARG A 266 -7.92 -5.42 -8.98
C ARG A 266 -8.22 -5.31 -7.49
N ALA A 267 -7.18 -5.40 -6.66
CA ALA A 267 -7.31 -5.20 -5.20
C ALA A 267 -7.94 -3.84 -4.82
N SER A 268 -7.70 -2.80 -5.59
CA SER A 268 -8.34 -1.48 -5.40
C SER A 268 -9.83 -1.51 -5.71
N GLU A 269 -10.22 -2.26 -6.72
CA GLU A 269 -11.61 -2.45 -7.11
C GLU A 269 -12.36 -3.25 -6.04
N ILE A 270 -11.77 -4.31 -5.49
CA ILE A 270 -12.33 -5.08 -4.38
C ILE A 270 -12.49 -4.21 -3.12
N ALA A 271 -11.45 -3.47 -2.77
CA ALA A 271 -11.44 -2.62 -1.57
C ALA A 271 -12.50 -1.51 -1.62
N ALA A 272 -12.77 -0.97 -2.79
CA ALA A 272 -13.71 0.11 -3.00
C ALA A 272 -15.19 -0.34 -3.09
N ARG A 273 -15.47 -1.64 -3.16
CA ARG A 273 -16.87 -2.13 -3.30
C ARG A 273 -17.72 -1.79 -2.10
N ARG A 274 -18.91 -1.29 -2.40
CA ARG A 274 -19.95 -0.97 -1.43
C ARG A 274 -21.11 -1.97 -1.52
N LEU A 275 -21.94 -2.01 -0.50
CA LEU A 275 -23.12 -2.87 -0.47
C LEU A 275 -24.10 -2.56 -1.61
N GLU A 276 -24.21 -1.27 -2.00
CA GLU A 276 -25.04 -0.79 -3.10
C GLU A 276 -24.56 -1.24 -4.48
N ASP A 277 -23.30 -1.69 -4.58
CA ASP A 277 -22.74 -2.20 -5.83
C ASP A 277 -23.16 -3.65 -6.10
N LEU A 278 -23.76 -4.34 -5.13
CA LEU A 278 -24.22 -5.71 -5.23
C LEU A 278 -25.73 -5.74 -5.56
N SER A 279 -26.08 -6.11 -6.78
CA SER A 279 -27.48 -6.34 -7.18
C SER A 279 -27.81 -7.83 -7.05
N TRP A 280 -28.33 -8.24 -5.91
CA TRP A 280 -28.72 -9.63 -5.64
C TRP A 280 -29.82 -10.13 -6.58
N LYS A 281 -30.81 -9.27 -6.89
CA LYS A 281 -31.91 -9.60 -7.81
C LYS A 281 -31.43 -9.85 -9.23
N GLN A 282 -30.46 -9.05 -9.70
CA GLN A 282 -29.90 -9.17 -11.05
C GLN A 282 -28.73 -10.15 -11.12
N GLY A 283 -28.20 -10.59 -9.97
CA GLY A 283 -27.04 -11.46 -9.92
C GLY A 283 -25.76 -10.81 -10.46
N VAL A 284 -25.58 -9.49 -10.24
CA VAL A 284 -24.43 -8.74 -10.76
C VAL A 284 -23.78 -7.86 -9.69
N VAL A 285 -22.47 -7.64 -9.84
CA VAL A 285 -21.72 -6.64 -9.10
C VAL A 285 -21.28 -5.52 -10.05
N ARG A 286 -21.51 -4.27 -9.66
CA ARG A 286 -21.16 -3.07 -10.43
C ARG A 286 -19.78 -2.58 -10.05
N PHE A 287 -18.98 -2.25 -11.06
CA PHE A 287 -17.70 -1.58 -10.90
C PHE A 287 -17.76 -0.21 -11.56
N PRO A 288 -17.35 0.87 -10.88
CA PRO A 288 -17.37 2.20 -11.46
C PRO A 288 -16.43 2.29 -12.66
N PRO A 289 -16.71 3.20 -13.57
CA PRO A 289 -15.89 3.40 -14.76
C PRO A 289 -14.49 3.85 -14.37
N LEU A 290 -13.49 3.25 -14.99
CA LEU A 290 -12.11 3.72 -14.96
C LEU A 290 -11.95 4.79 -16.06
N LYS A 291 -11.69 6.06 -15.68
CA LYS A 291 -11.37 7.18 -16.60
C LYS A 291 -12.31 7.28 -17.83
N GLY A 292 -13.57 7.63 -17.60
CA GLY A 292 -14.51 7.99 -18.69
C GLY A 292 -15.17 6.82 -19.43
N ARG A 293 -15.12 5.60 -18.92
CA ARG A 293 -15.84 4.44 -19.47
C ARG A 293 -17.16 4.18 -18.73
N HIS A 294 -17.98 3.28 -19.27
CA HIS A 294 -19.24 2.85 -18.65
C HIS A 294 -18.99 1.98 -17.40
N PHE A 295 -20.00 1.88 -16.53
CA PHE A 295 -20.01 0.92 -15.44
C PHE A 295 -19.84 -0.50 -15.97
N LEU A 296 -18.92 -1.25 -15.36
CA LEU A 296 -18.75 -2.67 -15.66
C LEU A 296 -19.66 -3.47 -14.74
N HIS A 297 -20.55 -4.28 -15.31
CA HIS A 297 -21.41 -5.21 -14.60
C HIS A 297 -20.85 -6.63 -14.78
N LEU A 298 -20.44 -7.26 -13.69
CA LEU A 298 -19.90 -8.62 -13.72
C LEU A 298 -20.86 -9.57 -12.99
N PRO A 299 -21.05 -10.81 -13.52
CA PRO A 299 -22.00 -11.76 -12.93
C PRO A 299 -21.50 -12.27 -11.56
N LEU A 300 -22.42 -12.37 -10.62
CA LEU A 300 -22.22 -13.05 -9.34
C LEU A 300 -22.57 -14.54 -9.52
N SER A 301 -21.55 -15.38 -9.68
CA SER A 301 -21.76 -16.84 -9.74
C SER A 301 -22.33 -17.37 -8.42
N ARG A 302 -23.03 -18.51 -8.46
CA ARG A 302 -23.59 -19.15 -7.24
C ARG A 302 -22.56 -19.34 -6.12
N PRO A 303 -21.31 -19.83 -6.39
CA PRO A 303 -20.28 -19.93 -5.37
C PRO A 303 -19.93 -18.58 -4.75
N LEU A 304 -19.88 -17.52 -5.56
CA LEU A 304 -19.54 -16.17 -5.10
C LEU A 304 -20.66 -15.58 -4.24
N VAL A 305 -21.93 -15.74 -4.64
CA VAL A 305 -23.10 -15.37 -3.83
C VAL A 305 -23.01 -16.05 -2.47
N LYS A 306 -22.83 -17.40 -2.45
CA LYS A 306 -22.71 -18.17 -1.21
C LYS A 306 -21.58 -17.66 -0.30
N ALA A 307 -20.41 -17.36 -0.88
CA ALA A 307 -19.27 -16.87 -0.12
C ALA A 307 -19.50 -15.47 0.47
N LEU A 308 -20.16 -14.59 -0.27
CA LEU A 308 -20.51 -13.24 0.21
C LEU A 308 -21.58 -13.30 1.30
N THR A 309 -22.64 -14.10 1.12
CA THR A 309 -23.69 -14.31 2.12
C THR A 309 -23.10 -14.86 3.42
N ASP A 310 -22.28 -15.91 3.35
CA ASP A 310 -21.61 -16.48 4.51
C ASP A 310 -20.75 -15.45 5.26
N TYR A 311 -20.04 -14.59 4.52
CA TYR A 311 -19.27 -13.49 5.13
C TYR A 311 -20.19 -12.44 5.78
N PHE A 312 -21.27 -12.04 5.13
CA PHE A 312 -22.18 -11.01 5.64
C PHE A 312 -22.92 -11.46 6.91
N GLU A 313 -23.39 -12.68 6.92
CA GLU A 313 -24.19 -13.22 8.03
C GLU A 313 -23.31 -13.57 9.23
N ASN A 314 -22.12 -14.10 9.00
CA ASN A 314 -21.34 -14.75 10.05
C ASN A 314 -20.05 -14.04 10.47
N GLU A 315 -19.56 -13.05 9.69
CA GLU A 315 -18.27 -12.45 10.00
C GLU A 315 -18.20 -10.93 9.83
N ARG A 316 -19.01 -10.35 8.94
CA ARG A 316 -19.03 -8.90 8.75
C ARG A 316 -19.64 -8.23 9.97
N PRO A 317 -18.97 -7.21 10.59
CA PRO A 317 -19.55 -6.49 11.72
C PRO A 317 -20.92 -5.90 11.38
N ALA A 318 -21.97 -6.29 12.12
CA ALA A 318 -23.34 -5.85 11.88
C ALA A 318 -23.52 -4.34 12.15
N HIS A 319 -22.95 -3.86 13.26
CA HIS A 319 -23.06 -2.46 13.69
C HIS A 319 -21.84 -1.65 13.19
N CYS A 320 -21.83 -1.33 11.89
CA CYS A 320 -20.79 -0.53 11.28
C CYS A 320 -21.39 0.50 10.34
N SER A 321 -21.03 1.77 10.51
CA SER A 321 -21.46 2.89 9.65
C SER A 321 -20.91 2.81 8.22
N TYR A 322 -19.86 2.03 8.00
CA TYR A 322 -19.24 1.92 6.69
C TYR A 322 -20.03 0.97 5.78
N ARG A 323 -20.43 1.49 4.62
CA ARG A 323 -21.17 0.74 3.58
C ARG A 323 -20.26 -0.09 2.66
N HIS A 324 -18.95 -0.17 2.92
CA HIS A 324 -18.04 -1.01 2.14
C HIS A 324 -18.29 -2.50 2.40
N VAL A 325 -18.13 -3.32 1.35
CA VAL A 325 -18.31 -4.78 1.44
C VAL A 325 -17.30 -5.35 2.44
N PHE A 326 -16.02 -5.07 2.26
CA PHE A 326 -14.96 -5.66 3.07
C PHE A 326 -14.39 -4.70 4.11
N LEU A 327 -14.47 -5.13 5.36
CA LEU A 327 -14.05 -4.36 6.52
C LEU A 327 -12.85 -5.02 7.23
N ARG A 328 -12.16 -4.21 8.03
CA ARG A 328 -11.14 -4.71 8.96
C ARG A 328 -11.82 -5.53 10.07
N ARG A 329 -11.13 -6.57 10.54
CA ARG A 329 -11.59 -7.41 11.67
C ARG A 329 -11.33 -6.78 13.04
N THR A 330 -10.38 -5.88 13.08
CA THR A 330 -9.91 -5.27 14.33
C THR A 330 -10.18 -3.78 14.31
N ALA A 331 -10.52 -3.25 15.47
CA ALA A 331 -10.73 -1.83 15.64
C ALA A 331 -9.50 -0.98 15.25
N PRO A 332 -9.72 0.21 14.72
CA PRO A 332 -11.03 0.74 14.35
C PRO A 332 -11.60 -0.01 13.14
N LEU A 333 -12.89 -0.36 13.22
CA LEU A 333 -13.60 -0.99 12.11
C LEU A 333 -13.68 0.01 10.96
N ARG A 334 -12.91 -0.23 9.91
CA ARG A 334 -12.80 0.62 8.72
C ARG A 334 -12.78 -0.25 7.47
N PRO A 335 -13.07 0.32 6.30
CA PRO A 335 -12.88 -0.35 5.02
C PRO A 335 -11.45 -0.89 4.87
N LEU A 336 -11.31 -2.01 4.18
CA LEU A 336 -10.00 -2.50 3.76
C LEU A 336 -9.39 -1.55 2.74
N THR A 337 -8.11 -1.26 2.89
CA THR A 337 -7.35 -0.54 1.86
C THR A 337 -6.95 -1.49 0.73
N PRO A 338 -6.65 -0.99 -0.48
CA PRO A 338 -6.12 -1.81 -1.58
C PRO A 338 -4.90 -2.64 -1.16
N ARG A 339 -4.01 -2.05 -0.37
CA ARG A 339 -2.84 -2.73 0.19
C ARG A 339 -3.22 -3.87 1.14
N SER A 340 -4.25 -3.67 1.97
CA SER A 340 -4.74 -4.72 2.87
C SER A 340 -5.30 -5.90 2.08
N VAL A 341 -6.09 -5.65 1.03
CA VAL A 341 -6.62 -6.69 0.14
C VAL A 341 -5.48 -7.45 -0.55
N SER A 342 -4.50 -6.73 -1.12
CA SER A 342 -3.32 -7.37 -1.73
C SER A 342 -2.54 -8.24 -0.74
N ASN A 343 -2.36 -7.76 0.50
CA ASN A 343 -1.66 -8.50 1.53
C ASN A 343 -2.42 -9.77 1.96
N ILE A 344 -3.76 -9.69 2.06
CA ILE A 344 -4.61 -10.85 2.35
C ILE A 344 -4.43 -11.91 1.26
N MET A 345 -4.59 -11.56 -0.01
CA MET A 345 -4.40 -12.49 -1.13
C MET A 345 -3.00 -13.12 -1.10
N ALA A 346 -1.95 -12.30 -0.98
CA ALA A 346 -0.58 -12.80 -0.94
C ALA A 346 -0.32 -13.73 0.26
N GLN A 347 -0.91 -13.44 1.42
CA GLN A 347 -0.78 -14.28 2.61
C GLN A 347 -1.47 -15.63 2.42
N ARG A 348 -2.69 -15.64 1.84
CA ARG A 348 -3.44 -16.90 1.59
C ARG A 348 -2.74 -17.76 0.57
N MET A 349 -2.26 -17.17 -0.54
CA MET A 349 -1.45 -17.88 -1.53
C MET A 349 -0.18 -18.48 -0.91
N ARG A 350 0.55 -17.71 -0.11
CA ARG A 350 1.77 -18.20 0.55
C ARG A 350 1.50 -19.36 1.50
N ARG A 351 0.39 -19.32 2.26
CA ARG A 351 -0.02 -20.42 3.15
C ARG A 351 -0.36 -21.69 2.39
N ALA A 352 -0.92 -21.56 1.20
CA ALA A 352 -1.20 -22.69 0.29
C ALA A 352 0.06 -23.17 -0.48
N GLY A 353 1.25 -22.67 -0.16
CA GLY A 353 2.49 -23.01 -0.86
C GLY A 353 2.63 -22.38 -2.26
N VAL A 354 1.77 -21.41 -2.61
CA VAL A 354 1.77 -20.73 -3.91
C VAL A 354 2.48 -19.40 -3.79
N ARG A 355 3.65 -19.25 -4.42
CA ARG A 355 4.42 -18.00 -4.45
C ARG A 355 3.89 -17.08 -5.55
N ALA A 356 2.86 -16.30 -5.23
CA ALA A 356 2.18 -15.43 -6.18
C ALA A 356 1.70 -14.14 -5.54
N SER A 357 1.24 -13.20 -6.36
CA SER A 357 0.61 -11.94 -5.98
C SER A 357 -0.84 -11.87 -6.46
N GLY A 358 -1.64 -10.97 -5.92
CA GLY A 358 -3.03 -10.77 -6.38
C GLY A 358 -3.15 -10.45 -7.88
N HIS A 359 -2.11 -9.88 -8.49
CA HIS A 359 -2.07 -9.68 -9.95
C HIS A 359 -2.05 -10.99 -10.74
N GLN A 360 -1.43 -12.04 -10.19
CA GLN A 360 -1.36 -13.34 -10.87
C GLN A 360 -2.70 -14.07 -10.84
N LEU A 361 -3.58 -13.83 -9.85
CA LEU A 361 -4.98 -14.29 -9.90
C LEU A 361 -5.73 -13.66 -11.09
N ARG A 362 -5.53 -12.37 -11.32
CA ARG A 362 -6.11 -11.69 -12.48
C ARG A 362 -5.53 -12.22 -13.80
N HIS A 363 -4.24 -12.53 -13.84
CA HIS A 363 -3.63 -13.17 -15.01
C HIS A 363 -4.20 -14.57 -15.23
N ALA A 364 -4.40 -15.35 -14.16
CA ALA A 364 -5.03 -16.68 -14.26
C ALA A 364 -6.47 -16.59 -14.83
N PHE A 365 -7.27 -15.65 -14.30
CA PHE A 365 -8.61 -15.38 -14.84
C PHE A 365 -8.56 -15.03 -16.33
N ALA A 366 -7.70 -14.10 -16.72
CA ALA A 366 -7.58 -13.65 -18.10
C ALA A 366 -7.16 -14.79 -19.05
N SER A 367 -6.19 -15.61 -18.62
CA SER A 367 -5.72 -16.77 -19.39
C SER A 367 -6.82 -17.83 -19.54
N GLU A 368 -7.60 -18.07 -18.49
CA GLU A 368 -8.69 -19.05 -18.53
C GLU A 368 -9.84 -18.58 -19.43
N VAL A 369 -10.20 -17.29 -19.37
CA VAL A 369 -11.22 -16.70 -20.25
C VAL A 369 -10.82 -16.78 -21.72
N LEU A 370 -9.54 -16.54 -22.04
CA LEU A 370 -9.01 -16.73 -23.40
C LEU A 370 -9.02 -18.19 -23.82
N ARG A 371 -8.62 -19.12 -22.94
CA ARG A 371 -8.65 -20.56 -23.20
C ARG A 371 -10.07 -21.07 -23.51
N MET A 372 -11.08 -20.43 -22.93
CA MET A 372 -12.49 -20.70 -23.25
C MET A 372 -12.94 -20.10 -24.59
N GLY A 373 -12.05 -19.52 -25.39
CA GLY A 373 -12.36 -18.95 -26.71
C GLY A 373 -12.97 -17.56 -26.69
N THR A 374 -12.94 -16.85 -25.55
CA THR A 374 -13.48 -15.49 -25.49
C THR A 374 -12.64 -14.54 -26.35
N PRO A 375 -13.27 -13.72 -27.22
CA PRO A 375 -12.56 -12.74 -28.05
C PRO A 375 -11.73 -11.79 -27.21
N PHE A 376 -10.56 -11.42 -27.72
CA PHE A 376 -9.62 -10.54 -27.04
C PHE A 376 -10.21 -9.16 -26.71
N SER A 377 -11.07 -8.62 -27.57
CA SER A 377 -11.81 -7.37 -27.33
C SER A 377 -12.71 -7.46 -26.11
N THR A 378 -13.46 -8.55 -25.99
CA THR A 378 -14.33 -8.83 -24.84
C THR A 378 -13.52 -8.96 -23.54
N LEU A 379 -12.38 -9.66 -23.59
CA LEU A 379 -11.49 -9.74 -22.44
C LEU A 379 -10.94 -8.36 -22.03
N GLN A 380 -10.60 -7.50 -23.00
CA GLN A 380 -10.15 -6.14 -22.73
C GLN A 380 -11.22 -5.33 -22.01
N GLU A 381 -12.48 -5.47 -22.40
CA GLU A 381 -13.62 -4.83 -21.74
C GLU A 381 -13.83 -5.37 -20.32
N LEU A 382 -13.87 -6.70 -20.16
CA LEU A 382 -14.01 -7.37 -18.85
C LEU A 382 -12.93 -6.95 -17.87
N LEU A 383 -11.70 -6.79 -18.36
CA LEU A 383 -10.59 -6.34 -17.52
C LEU A 383 -10.54 -4.81 -17.32
N GLY A 384 -11.35 -4.03 -18.03
CA GLY A 384 -11.33 -2.57 -17.97
C GLY A 384 -9.96 -1.98 -18.36
N HIS A 385 -9.27 -2.55 -19.36
CA HIS A 385 -7.99 -2.05 -19.84
C HIS A 385 -8.18 -0.83 -20.74
N THR A 386 -7.55 0.29 -20.40
CA THR A 386 -7.57 1.52 -21.20
C THR A 386 -6.62 1.45 -22.40
N HIS A 387 -5.58 0.58 -22.34
CA HIS A 387 -4.59 0.43 -23.40
C HIS A 387 -4.50 -1.03 -23.84
N ILE A 388 -4.51 -1.22 -25.14
CA ILE A 388 -4.43 -2.55 -25.78
C ILE A 388 -3.14 -3.29 -25.39
N THR A 389 -2.04 -2.56 -25.16
CA THR A 389 -0.75 -3.10 -24.71
C THR A 389 -0.84 -3.84 -23.37
N SER A 390 -1.79 -3.48 -22.51
CA SER A 390 -2.00 -4.18 -21.22
C SER A 390 -2.62 -5.57 -21.43
N THR A 391 -3.30 -5.78 -22.54
CA THR A 391 -3.96 -7.04 -22.88
C THR A 391 -3.09 -7.88 -23.82
N GLN A 392 -2.23 -7.25 -24.64
CA GLN A 392 -1.27 -7.95 -25.53
C GLN A 392 -0.30 -8.92 -24.80
N VAL A 393 -0.11 -8.70 -23.50
CA VAL A 393 0.65 -9.63 -22.66
C VAL A 393 0.04 -11.04 -22.67
N TYR A 394 -1.28 -11.17 -22.86
CA TYR A 394 -1.99 -12.44 -22.83
C TYR A 394 -1.98 -13.17 -24.18
N THR A 395 -1.83 -12.48 -25.31
CA THR A 395 -1.72 -13.12 -26.64
C THR A 395 -0.48 -14.01 -26.76
N LYS A 396 0.55 -13.75 -25.97
CA LYS A 396 1.77 -14.59 -25.95
C LYS A 396 1.62 -15.87 -25.15
N ILE A 397 0.69 -15.91 -24.20
CA ILE A 397 0.37 -17.13 -23.44
C ILE A 397 -0.26 -18.13 -24.39
N ASP A 398 -1.16 -17.66 -25.23
CA ASP A 398 -1.86 -18.48 -26.23
C ASP A 398 -0.88 -19.07 -27.26
N LEU A 399 0.04 -18.24 -27.79
CA LEU A 399 1.08 -18.67 -28.71
C LEU A 399 2.11 -19.63 -28.09
N ALA A 400 2.43 -19.49 -26.81
CA ALA A 400 3.34 -20.39 -26.12
C ALA A 400 2.69 -21.76 -25.88
N GLN A 401 1.40 -21.79 -25.53
CA GLN A 401 0.64 -23.03 -25.38
C GLN A 401 0.40 -23.76 -26.72
N LEU A 402 0.14 -23.02 -27.81
CA LEU A 402 0.03 -23.56 -29.15
C LEU A 402 1.36 -24.19 -29.64
N ARG A 403 2.50 -23.60 -29.28
CA ARG A 403 3.82 -24.17 -29.55
C ARG A 403 4.08 -25.44 -28.75
N GLU A 404 3.72 -25.45 -27.47
CA GLU A 404 3.87 -26.62 -26.59
C GLU A 404 3.02 -27.82 -27.07
N VAL A 405 1.81 -27.55 -27.61
CA VAL A 405 0.95 -28.56 -28.25
C VAL A 405 1.55 -29.02 -29.58
N ALA A 406 2.03 -28.08 -30.41
CA ALA A 406 2.65 -28.42 -31.70
C ALA A 406 3.96 -29.21 -31.55
N ASP A 407 4.77 -28.89 -30.52
CA ASP A 407 6.02 -29.60 -30.23
C ASP A 407 5.73 -31.00 -29.66
N ASN A 408 4.69 -31.19 -28.86
CA ASN A 408 4.26 -32.51 -28.37
C ASN A 408 3.63 -33.40 -29.47
N ASP A 409 2.95 -32.82 -30.46
CA ASP A 409 2.43 -33.53 -31.59
C ASP A 409 3.52 -33.93 -32.62
N ALA A 410 4.67 -33.22 -32.59
CA ALA A 410 5.81 -33.53 -33.49
C ALA A 410 6.71 -34.65 -32.94
N GLU A 411 6.65 -34.97 -31.64
CA GLU A 411 7.38 -36.12 -31.05
C GLU A 411 6.62 -37.45 -31.12
N GLY A 412 5.41 -37.43 -31.72
CA GLY A 412 4.52 -38.58 -31.80
C GLY A 412 4.49 -39.29 -33.20
N TYR A 413 5.41 -38.94 -34.12
CA TYR A 413 5.54 -39.61 -35.42
C TYR A 413 6.94 -40.20 -35.64
#